data_8cdaaee76852163833b963218889bf6a
#
_entry.id   8cdaaee76852163833b963218889bf6a
#
_cell.length_a   1.000
_cell.length_b   1.000
_cell.length_c   1.000
_cell.angle_alpha   90.00
_cell.angle_beta   90.00
_cell.angle_gamma   90.00
#
_symmetry.space_group_name_H-M   'P 1'
#
loop_
_entity.id
_entity.type
_entity.pdbx_description
1 polymer ?
#
loop_
_entity_poly.entity_id
_entity_poly.type
_entity_poly.pdbx_seq_one_letter_code
_entity_poly.pdbx_strand_id
1 'polypeptide(L)'
;MNTKANKSLVERFLGHFEKGGVNELLDMMSNDATWWVNGKPHLFAFAGSKTRAEMRPALDELFAFFNGGLRMELKSSIGEGDMVAVEARSHGVTKSGKHYENEYHMLFRLRDGEIVEVREYTDPMHAVEVLR
;
A
#
# COMPACT_ATOMS: atom_id res chain seq x y z
N MET A 1 1.34 16.71 -14.21
CA MET A 1 0.14 15.85 -14.37
C MET A 1 -0.99 16.42 -13.54
N ASN A 2 -2.23 16.34 -14.00
CA ASN A 2 -3.34 16.95 -13.27
C ASN A 2 -3.89 16.02 -12.18
N THR A 3 -4.70 16.57 -11.29
CA THR A 3 -5.28 15.86 -10.16
C THR A 3 -6.07 14.62 -10.56
N LYS A 4 -6.86 14.71 -11.62
CA LYS A 4 -7.66 13.57 -12.10
C LYS A 4 -6.77 12.42 -12.57
N ALA A 5 -5.72 12.72 -13.31
CA ALA A 5 -4.75 11.72 -13.76
C ALA A 5 -4.00 11.10 -12.58
N ASN A 6 -3.64 11.91 -11.58
CA ASN A 6 -2.98 11.43 -10.38
C ASN A 6 -3.88 10.49 -9.58
N LYS A 7 -5.16 10.82 -9.43
CA LYS A 7 -6.13 9.93 -8.76
C LYS A 7 -6.29 8.60 -9.49
N SER A 8 -6.37 8.64 -10.83
CA SER A 8 -6.47 7.42 -11.64
C SER A 8 -5.24 6.54 -11.48
N LEU A 9 -4.06 7.15 -11.40
CA LEU A 9 -2.82 6.41 -11.21
C LEU A 9 -2.81 5.70 -9.87
N VAL A 10 -3.21 6.39 -8.80
CA VAL A 10 -3.28 5.81 -7.45
C VAL A 10 -4.31 4.67 -7.41
N GLU A 11 -5.46 4.85 -8.07
CA GLU A 11 -6.48 3.80 -8.15
C GLU A 11 -5.93 2.53 -8.82
N ARG A 12 -5.20 2.67 -9.93
CA ARG A 12 -4.57 1.54 -10.60
C ARG A 12 -3.50 0.89 -9.73
N PHE A 13 -2.73 1.72 -9.01
CA PHE A 13 -1.72 1.22 -8.09
C PHE A 13 -2.34 0.30 -7.05
N LEU A 14 -3.38 0.75 -6.36
CA LEU A 14 -4.06 -0.05 -5.35
C LEU A 14 -4.70 -1.31 -5.96
N GLY A 15 -5.16 -1.23 -7.21
CA GLY A 15 -5.73 -2.38 -7.91
C GLY A 15 -4.76 -3.53 -8.10
N HIS A 16 -3.47 -3.26 -8.18
CA HIS A 16 -2.45 -4.32 -8.35
C HIS A 16 -2.27 -5.20 -7.11
N PHE A 17 -2.78 -4.79 -5.96
CA PHE A 17 -2.75 -5.61 -4.75
C PHE A 17 -3.59 -6.88 -4.90
N GLU A 18 -4.67 -6.84 -5.67
CA GLU A 18 -5.63 -7.94 -5.78
C GLU A 18 -4.99 -9.23 -6.25
N LYS A 19 -4.03 -9.14 -7.17
CA LYS A 19 -3.31 -10.31 -7.72
C LYS A 19 -1.90 -10.46 -7.15
N GLY A 20 -1.56 -9.69 -6.12
CA GLY A 20 -0.22 -9.71 -5.56
C GLY A 20 0.85 -9.25 -6.54
N GLY A 21 0.54 -8.23 -7.34
CA GLY A 21 1.39 -7.74 -8.41
C GLY A 21 2.57 -6.91 -7.93
N VAL A 22 3.58 -7.54 -7.34
CA VAL A 22 4.75 -6.85 -6.79
C VAL A 22 5.48 -6.06 -7.89
N ASN A 23 5.71 -6.67 -9.06
CA ASN A 23 6.39 -5.99 -10.16
C ASN A 23 5.58 -4.78 -10.63
N GLU A 24 4.27 -4.94 -10.80
CA GLU A 24 3.38 -3.87 -11.25
C GLU A 24 3.36 -2.71 -10.26
N LEU A 25 3.34 -3.01 -8.94
CA LEU A 25 3.40 -1.98 -7.91
C LEU A 25 4.72 -1.22 -7.96
N LEU A 26 5.84 -1.93 -8.00
CA LEU A 26 7.16 -1.30 -8.02
C LEU A 26 7.41 -0.51 -9.30
N ASP A 27 6.88 -0.98 -10.44
CA ASP A 27 7.02 -0.28 -11.72
C ASP A 27 6.31 1.07 -11.74
N MET A 28 5.32 1.29 -10.87
CA MET A 28 4.65 2.57 -10.74
C MET A 28 5.36 3.53 -9.79
N MET A 29 6.39 3.08 -9.12
CA MET A 29 7.19 3.87 -8.18
C MET A 29 8.49 4.32 -8.82
N SER A 30 8.89 5.56 -8.53
CA SER A 30 10.19 6.07 -9.00
C SER A 30 11.34 5.35 -8.29
N ASN A 31 12.54 5.42 -8.89
CA ASN A 31 13.71 4.77 -8.30
C ASN A 31 14.07 5.30 -6.91
N ASP A 32 13.76 6.57 -6.64
CA ASP A 32 14.03 7.21 -5.36
C ASP A 32 12.81 7.22 -4.42
N ALA A 33 11.78 6.46 -4.75
CA ALA A 33 10.55 6.42 -3.97
C ALA A 33 10.76 5.82 -2.58
N THR A 34 9.97 6.32 -1.63
CA THR A 34 9.93 5.80 -0.26
C THR A 34 8.50 5.41 0.09
N TRP A 35 8.37 4.42 0.97
CA TRP A 35 7.09 3.97 1.49
C TRP A 35 7.20 3.87 3.00
N TRP A 36 6.40 4.66 3.70
CA TRP A 36 6.39 4.68 5.16
C TRP A 36 5.06 4.12 5.67
N VAL A 37 5.14 3.27 6.69
CA VAL A 37 3.97 2.70 7.38
C VAL A 37 4.06 3.10 8.85
N ASN A 38 2.93 3.55 9.40
CA ASN A 38 2.88 3.95 10.81
C ASN A 38 3.08 2.76 11.74
N GLY A 39 3.42 3.07 12.99
CA GLY A 39 3.67 2.09 14.03
C GLY A 39 5.13 2.06 14.45
N LYS A 40 5.44 1.16 15.35
CA LYS A 40 6.81 0.99 15.88
C LYS A 40 7.40 -0.30 15.32
N PRO A 41 8.56 -0.24 14.64
CA PRO A 41 9.13 -1.43 13.99
C PRO A 41 9.36 -2.62 14.92
N HIS A 42 9.66 -2.37 16.20
CA HIS A 42 9.85 -3.46 17.16
C HIS A 42 8.55 -4.15 17.58
N LEU A 43 7.40 -3.54 17.29
CA LEU A 43 6.08 -4.10 17.58
C LEU A 43 5.34 -4.54 16.32
N PHE A 44 5.67 -3.94 15.17
CA PHE A 44 5.01 -4.19 13.90
C PHE A 44 6.07 -4.20 12.80
N ALA A 45 6.37 -5.37 12.26
CA ALA A 45 7.50 -5.57 11.35
C ALA A 45 7.41 -4.73 10.06
N PHE A 46 6.20 -4.41 9.59
CA PHE A 46 6.03 -3.61 8.38
C PHE A 46 6.15 -2.10 8.62
N ALA A 47 6.21 -1.65 9.89
CA ALA A 47 6.29 -0.23 10.22
C ALA A 47 7.65 0.36 9.83
N GLY A 48 7.64 1.69 9.61
CA GLY A 48 8.84 2.44 9.29
C GLY A 48 8.97 2.72 7.80
N SER A 49 10.05 3.38 7.44
CA SER A 49 10.30 3.81 6.07
C SER A 49 11.14 2.78 5.32
N LYS A 50 10.77 2.52 4.07
CA LYS A 50 11.48 1.60 3.18
C LYS A 50 11.70 2.26 1.83
N THR A 51 12.83 1.96 1.23
CA THR A 51 13.10 2.34 -0.16
C THR A 51 12.29 1.44 -1.11
N ARG A 52 12.25 1.82 -2.39
CA ARG A 52 11.61 0.99 -3.41
C ARG A 52 12.20 -0.43 -3.43
N ALA A 53 13.51 -0.54 -3.33
CA ALA A 53 14.19 -1.85 -3.33
C ALA A 53 13.79 -2.68 -2.10
N GLU A 54 13.69 -2.04 -0.93
CA GLU A 54 13.30 -2.71 0.32
C GLU A 54 11.83 -3.12 0.33
N MET A 55 11.00 -2.47 -0.49
CA MET A 55 9.59 -2.82 -0.61
C MET A 55 9.37 -4.16 -1.31
N ARG A 56 10.29 -4.60 -2.17
CA ARG A 56 10.12 -5.90 -2.84
C ARG A 56 9.99 -7.06 -1.86
N PRO A 57 10.96 -7.31 -0.94
CA PRO A 57 10.78 -8.39 0.02
C PRO A 57 9.61 -8.15 0.99
N ALA A 58 9.33 -6.89 1.32
CA ALA A 58 8.21 -6.59 2.21
C ALA A 58 6.86 -6.93 1.57
N LEU A 59 6.67 -6.61 0.29
CA LEU A 59 5.44 -6.95 -0.43
C LEU A 59 5.35 -8.44 -0.68
N ASP A 60 6.46 -9.11 -1.00
CA ASP A 60 6.50 -10.56 -1.14
C ASP A 60 6.05 -11.23 0.16
N GLU A 61 6.54 -10.75 1.29
CA GLU A 61 6.17 -11.26 2.62
C GLU A 61 4.69 -11.03 2.91
N LEU A 62 4.17 -9.84 2.60
CA LEU A 62 2.76 -9.54 2.79
C LEU A 62 1.88 -10.47 1.97
N PHE A 63 2.13 -10.59 0.68
CA PHE A 63 1.30 -11.40 -0.20
C PHE A 63 1.43 -12.90 0.09
N ALA A 64 2.54 -13.33 0.70
CA ALA A 64 2.72 -14.73 1.10
C ALA A 64 1.71 -15.18 2.16
N PHE A 65 1.11 -14.26 2.90
CA PHE A 65 0.06 -14.61 3.87
C PHE A 65 -1.26 -15.02 3.18
N PHE A 66 -1.45 -14.62 1.91
CA PHE A 66 -2.72 -14.77 1.20
C PHE A 66 -2.60 -15.71 0.00
N ASN A 67 -3.73 -16.21 -0.47
CA ASN A 67 -3.79 -17.03 -1.69
C ASN A 67 -3.99 -16.11 -2.90
N GLY A 68 -2.90 -15.53 -3.40
CA GLY A 68 -2.91 -14.78 -4.65
C GLY A 68 -3.06 -13.26 -4.53
N GLY A 69 -3.10 -12.71 -3.33
CA GLY A 69 -3.13 -11.26 -3.17
C GLY A 69 -4.10 -10.77 -2.12
N LEU A 70 -4.32 -9.47 -2.10
CA LEU A 70 -5.11 -8.77 -1.10
C LEU A 70 -5.92 -7.69 -1.81
N ARG A 71 -7.25 -7.75 -1.76
CA ARG A 71 -8.08 -6.75 -2.42
C ARG A 71 -8.12 -5.46 -1.60
N MET A 72 -7.79 -4.35 -2.24
CA MET A 72 -7.88 -3.03 -1.64
C MET A 72 -9.11 -2.32 -2.18
N GLU A 73 -10.05 -2.02 -1.30
CA GLU A 73 -11.25 -1.27 -1.66
C GLU A 73 -10.97 0.22 -1.45
N LEU A 74 -11.00 0.99 -2.53
CA LEU A 74 -10.86 2.44 -2.46
C LEU A 74 -12.20 3.05 -2.10
N LYS A 75 -12.29 3.69 -0.94
CA LYS A 75 -13.54 4.29 -0.45
C LYS A 75 -13.70 5.73 -0.91
N SER A 76 -12.62 6.51 -0.86
CA SER A 76 -12.63 7.91 -1.29
C SER A 76 -11.23 8.36 -1.63
N SER A 77 -11.12 9.39 -2.48
CA SER A 77 -9.84 10.01 -2.80
C SER A 77 -10.02 11.51 -2.96
N ILE A 78 -9.05 12.26 -2.49
CA ILE A 78 -8.95 13.70 -2.73
C ILE A 78 -7.54 13.99 -3.22
N GLY A 79 -7.42 15.01 -4.08
CA GLY A 79 -6.13 15.38 -4.62
C GLY A 79 -5.95 16.86 -4.70
N GLU A 80 -4.72 17.32 -4.55
CA GLU A 80 -4.33 18.71 -4.68
C GLU A 80 -2.87 18.77 -5.08
N GLY A 81 -2.57 19.50 -6.14
CA GLY A 81 -1.21 19.60 -6.65
C GLY A 81 -0.67 18.22 -7.04
N ASP A 82 0.47 17.85 -6.48
CA ASP A 82 1.15 16.60 -6.73
C ASP A 82 0.77 15.51 -5.71
N MET A 83 -0.26 15.73 -4.90
CA MET A 83 -0.63 14.84 -3.81
C MET A 83 -2.03 14.26 -3.97
N VAL A 84 -2.18 12.98 -3.57
CA VAL A 84 -3.48 12.30 -3.50
C VAL A 84 -3.58 11.60 -2.15
N ALA A 85 -4.69 11.85 -1.45
CA ALA A 85 -5.00 11.16 -0.20
C ALA A 85 -6.17 10.21 -0.45
N VAL A 86 -6.07 8.98 0.05
CA VAL A 86 -7.14 7.99 -0.11
C VAL A 86 -7.54 7.39 1.23
N GLU A 87 -8.80 7.03 1.33
CA GLU A 87 -9.32 6.19 2.40
C GLU A 87 -9.64 4.83 1.76
N ALA A 88 -9.14 3.75 2.33
CA ALA A 88 -9.26 2.42 1.76
C ALA A 88 -9.45 1.35 2.83
N ARG A 89 -9.88 0.18 2.41
CA ARG A 89 -10.02 -0.98 3.27
C ARG A 89 -9.50 -2.21 2.56
N SER A 90 -8.76 -3.06 3.26
CA SER A 90 -8.32 -4.32 2.70
C SER A 90 -9.34 -5.43 2.97
N HIS A 91 -9.41 -6.40 2.06
CA HIS A 91 -10.26 -7.58 2.20
C HIS A 91 -9.45 -8.80 1.75
N GLY A 92 -9.16 -9.69 2.68
CA GLY A 92 -8.46 -10.92 2.37
C GLY A 92 -8.63 -11.95 3.46
N VAL A 93 -8.37 -13.19 3.10
CA VAL A 93 -8.35 -14.30 4.04
C VAL A 93 -6.97 -14.92 3.95
N THR A 94 -6.29 -15.04 5.08
CA THR A 94 -4.96 -15.63 5.10
C THR A 94 -5.04 -17.13 4.83
N LYS A 95 -3.91 -17.73 4.50
CA LYS A 95 -3.80 -19.18 4.29
C LYS A 95 -4.19 -19.98 5.53
N SER A 96 -4.08 -19.35 6.73
CA SER A 96 -4.50 -19.97 7.99
C SER A 96 -5.97 -19.72 8.32
N GLY A 97 -6.72 -19.03 7.45
CA GLY A 97 -8.14 -18.79 7.62
C GLY A 97 -8.53 -17.54 8.38
N LYS A 98 -7.59 -16.66 8.68
CA LYS A 98 -7.89 -15.40 9.37
C LYS A 98 -8.34 -14.33 8.38
N HIS A 99 -9.35 -13.57 8.75
CA HIS A 99 -9.81 -12.45 7.94
C HIS A 99 -8.96 -11.21 8.20
N TYR A 100 -8.41 -10.64 7.13
CA TYR A 100 -7.65 -9.40 7.19
C TYR A 100 -8.49 -8.29 6.55
N GLU A 101 -9.08 -7.44 7.38
CA GLU A 101 -9.91 -6.33 6.95
C GLU A 101 -9.44 -5.08 7.67
N ASN A 102 -8.35 -4.52 7.18
CA ASN A 102 -7.73 -3.36 7.81
C ASN A 102 -8.19 -2.07 7.14
N GLU A 103 -8.15 -0.99 7.92
CA GLU A 103 -8.48 0.34 7.44
C GLU A 103 -7.20 1.10 7.14
N TYR A 104 -7.24 1.94 6.10
CA TYR A 104 -6.08 2.71 5.65
C TYR A 104 -6.45 4.15 5.35
N HIS A 105 -5.54 5.05 5.71
CA HIS A 105 -5.48 6.38 5.13
C HIS A 105 -4.08 6.49 4.51
N MET A 106 -4.01 6.70 3.21
CA MET A 106 -2.74 6.72 2.50
C MET A 106 -2.55 8.06 1.79
N LEU A 107 -1.36 8.62 1.92
CA LEU A 107 -1.00 9.86 1.25
C LEU A 107 0.08 9.54 0.23
N PHE A 108 -0.20 9.90 -1.03
CA PHE A 108 0.71 9.68 -2.16
C PHE A 108 1.23 11.02 -2.66
N ARG A 109 2.53 11.07 -2.94
CA ARG A 109 3.11 12.17 -3.70
C ARG A 109 3.55 11.63 -5.05
N LEU A 110 3.23 12.37 -6.12
CA LEU A 110 3.51 11.95 -7.49
C LEU A 110 4.40 12.98 -8.19
N ARG A 111 5.19 12.50 -9.15
CA ARG A 111 6.07 13.34 -9.98
C ARG A 111 6.18 12.67 -11.34
N ASP A 112 5.80 13.40 -12.40
CA ASP A 112 5.94 12.95 -13.79
C ASP A 112 5.35 11.55 -14.04
N GLY A 113 4.16 11.28 -13.48
CA GLY A 113 3.47 10.02 -13.69
C GLY A 113 3.97 8.86 -12.85
N GLU A 114 4.82 9.11 -11.86
CA GLU A 114 5.32 8.09 -10.96
C GLU A 114 5.03 8.45 -9.50
N ILE A 115 4.90 7.42 -8.66
CA ILE A 115 4.76 7.61 -7.22
C ILE A 115 6.16 7.78 -6.63
N VAL A 116 6.37 8.89 -5.93
CA VAL A 116 7.66 9.18 -5.29
C VAL A 116 7.61 9.00 -3.77
N GLU A 117 6.43 9.01 -3.19
CA GLU A 117 6.28 8.81 -1.75
C GLU A 117 4.92 8.21 -1.44
N VAL A 118 4.91 7.19 -0.59
CA VAL A 118 3.70 6.63 0.01
C VAL A 118 3.82 6.76 1.52
N ARG A 119 2.80 7.35 2.15
CA ARG A 119 2.67 7.37 3.61
C ARG A 119 1.39 6.64 3.96
N GLU A 120 1.55 5.47 4.56
CA GLU A 120 0.43 4.57 4.85
C GLU A 120 0.13 4.60 6.35
N TYR A 121 -1.09 4.98 6.70
CA TYR A 121 -1.60 4.92 8.07
C TYR A 121 -2.64 3.80 8.12
N THR A 122 -2.40 2.82 8.98
CA THR A 122 -3.26 1.64 9.12
C THR A 122 -3.43 1.34 10.61
N ASP A 123 -4.20 0.31 10.93
CA ASP A 123 -4.31 -0.18 12.30
C ASP A 123 -3.24 -1.26 12.53
N PRO A 124 -2.14 -0.92 13.23
CA PRO A 124 -1.07 -1.88 13.45
C PRO A 124 -1.48 -3.06 14.34
N MET A 125 -2.43 -2.84 15.25
CA MET A 125 -2.87 -3.91 16.14
C MET A 125 -3.56 -5.04 15.36
N HIS A 126 -4.44 -4.67 14.42
CA HIS A 126 -5.10 -5.65 13.57
C HIS A 126 -4.08 -6.37 12.67
N ALA A 127 -3.14 -5.61 12.10
CA ALA A 127 -2.09 -6.19 11.25
C ALA A 127 -1.26 -7.22 12.04
N VAL A 128 -0.83 -6.88 13.23
CA VAL A 128 -0.02 -7.79 14.08
C VAL A 128 -0.82 -9.03 14.46
N GLU A 129 -2.12 -8.86 14.78
CA GLU A 129 -2.99 -9.97 15.14
C GLU A 129 -3.15 -10.98 14.00
N VAL A 130 -3.29 -10.50 12.78
CA VAL A 130 -3.63 -11.35 11.62
C VAL A 130 -2.40 -11.82 10.86
N LEU A 131 -1.40 -10.94 10.65
CA LEU A 131 -0.22 -11.21 9.84
C LEU A 131 0.93 -11.75 10.71
N ARG A 132 0.77 -12.98 11.16
CA ARG A 132 1.78 -13.67 11.95
C ARG A 132 1.68 -15.18 11.87
#